data_e9123e15a76ca3d54b58b81c0749ef32
#
_entry.id   e9123e15a76ca3d54b58b81c0749ef32
#
_cell.length_a   1.000
_cell.length_b   1.000
_cell.length_c   1.000
_cell.angle_alpha   90.00
_cell.angle_beta   90.00
_cell.angle_gamma   90.00
#
_symmetry.space_group_name_H-M   'P 1'
#
loop_
_entity.id
_entity.type
_entity.pdbx_description
1 polymer ?
#
loop_
_entity_poly.entity_id
_entity_poly.type
_entity_poly.pdbx_seq_one_letter_code
_entity_poly.pdbx_strand_id
1 'polypeptide(L)'
;AGKIAGLEVLRIINEPTAAALAYGLDKSKNGTIAVYDLGGGTFDVSILEIGDGVFEVKSTNGDTFLGGEDFDQRIIDFLADEFKRENQIDLRKDKLALQRLKEAAEKAKIELSSTTQTEVNLPFITADASGPKHLTIKLSRAKLESLVDDLVKRTITPLKAALKDAG
;
A
#
# COMPACT_ATOMS: atom_id res chain seq x y z
N ALA A 1 -9.11 5.81 23.97
CA ALA A 1 -10.01 5.35 22.89
C ALA A 1 -10.79 4.10 23.33
N GLY A 2 -10.15 2.95 23.63
CA GLY A 2 -10.82 1.69 23.91
C GLY A 2 -11.81 1.76 25.07
N LYS A 3 -11.43 2.35 26.22
CA LYS A 3 -12.35 2.55 27.37
C LYS A 3 -13.52 3.45 27.02
N ILE A 4 -13.33 4.50 26.22
CA ILE A 4 -14.41 5.39 25.77
C ILE A 4 -15.38 4.63 24.86
N ALA A 5 -14.91 3.68 24.08
CA ALA A 5 -15.72 2.79 23.23
C ALA A 5 -16.41 1.66 24.03
N GLY A 6 -16.28 1.62 25.35
CA GLY A 6 -16.88 0.61 26.22
C GLY A 6 -16.16 -0.73 26.25
N LEU A 7 -14.90 -0.79 25.76
CA LEU A 7 -14.08 -2.00 25.75
C LEU A 7 -13.25 -2.10 27.03
N GLU A 8 -13.05 -3.33 27.52
CA GLU A 8 -12.04 -3.62 28.53
C GLU A 8 -10.65 -3.63 27.86
N VAL A 9 -9.79 -2.70 28.27
CA VAL A 9 -8.41 -2.61 27.76
C VAL A 9 -7.47 -3.37 28.67
N LEU A 10 -7.03 -4.54 28.24
CA LEU A 10 -6.14 -5.42 29.00
C LEU A 10 -4.68 -4.94 28.90
N ARG A 11 -4.24 -4.50 27.71
CA ARG A 11 -2.85 -4.10 27.47
C ARG A 11 -2.76 -3.21 26.23
N ILE A 12 -1.68 -2.40 26.17
CA ILE A 12 -1.21 -1.68 24.99
C ILE A 12 0.10 -2.33 24.55
N ILE A 13 0.20 -2.67 23.25
CA ILE A 13 1.44 -3.18 22.65
C ILE A 13 1.77 -2.37 21.41
N ASN A 14 3.05 -2.30 21.04
CA ASN A 14 3.51 -1.63 19.83
C ASN A 14 3.09 -2.41 18.58
N GLU A 15 2.79 -1.72 17.48
CA GLU A 15 2.37 -2.33 16.22
C GLU A 15 3.36 -3.39 15.70
N PRO A 16 4.69 -3.14 15.62
CA PRO A 16 5.63 -4.16 15.14
C PRO A 16 5.67 -5.40 16.04
N THR A 17 5.53 -5.24 17.35
CA THR A 17 5.42 -6.38 18.29
C THR A 17 4.12 -7.15 18.06
N ALA A 18 3.01 -6.45 17.85
CA ALA A 18 1.73 -7.09 17.56
C ALA A 18 1.77 -7.87 16.24
N ALA A 19 2.39 -7.31 15.20
CA ALA A 19 2.60 -7.99 13.91
C ALA A 19 3.45 -9.27 14.07
N ALA A 20 4.55 -9.19 14.81
CA ALA A 20 5.42 -10.34 15.10
C ALA A 20 4.67 -11.45 15.87
N LEU A 21 3.88 -11.09 16.88
CA LEU A 21 3.03 -12.02 17.64
C LEU A 21 1.96 -12.67 16.76
N ALA A 22 1.26 -11.88 15.93
CA ALA A 22 0.22 -12.37 15.02
C ALA A 22 0.79 -13.37 13.99
N TYR A 23 2.04 -13.19 13.59
CA TYR A 23 2.76 -14.12 12.69
C TYR A 23 3.23 -15.40 13.42
N GLY A 24 3.14 -15.47 14.75
CA GLY A 24 3.51 -16.62 15.56
C GLY A 24 4.99 -16.69 15.89
N LEU A 25 5.71 -15.59 15.87
CA LEU A 25 7.14 -15.53 16.16
C LEU A 25 7.46 -15.67 17.65
N ASP A 26 6.48 -15.57 18.53
CA ASP A 26 6.59 -15.90 19.97
C ASP A 26 7.00 -17.36 20.25
N LYS A 27 6.73 -18.24 19.26
CA LYS A 27 7.07 -19.67 19.30
C LYS A 27 8.37 -19.99 18.55
N SER A 28 9.01 -19.01 17.95
CA SER A 28 10.25 -19.20 17.21
C SER A 28 11.46 -19.12 18.15
N LYS A 29 12.60 -19.62 17.65
CA LYS A 29 13.87 -19.52 18.36
C LYS A 29 14.30 -18.06 18.50
N ASN A 30 15.10 -17.77 19.55
CA ASN A 30 15.74 -16.48 19.73
C ASN A 30 16.42 -15.98 18.45
N GLY A 31 16.31 -14.70 18.15
CA GLY A 31 16.92 -14.11 16.95
C GLY A 31 16.46 -12.69 16.68
N THR A 32 17.03 -12.11 15.64
CA THR A 32 16.70 -10.76 15.18
C THR A 32 15.77 -10.85 13.96
N ILE A 33 14.71 -10.07 13.96
CA ILE A 33 13.75 -9.99 12.88
C ILE A 33 13.56 -8.54 12.42
N ALA A 34 13.16 -8.36 11.17
CA ALA A 34 12.68 -7.07 10.67
C ALA A 34 11.17 -7.16 10.44
N VAL A 35 10.43 -6.20 10.96
CA VAL A 35 9.04 -5.97 10.61
C VAL A 35 9.02 -4.83 9.60
N TYR A 36 8.56 -5.14 8.39
CA TYR A 36 8.46 -4.21 7.27
C TYR A 36 6.99 -3.97 7.00
N ASP A 37 6.50 -2.81 7.42
CA ASP A 37 5.09 -2.44 7.34
C ASP A 37 4.89 -1.31 6.31
N LEU A 38 4.38 -1.65 5.14
CA LEU A 38 3.97 -0.70 4.12
C LEU A 38 2.45 -0.58 4.17
N GLY A 39 1.97 0.33 5.01
CA GLY A 39 0.56 0.59 5.23
C GLY A 39 -0.08 1.44 4.12
N GLY A 40 -1.29 1.94 4.37
CA GLY A 40 -2.03 2.77 3.40
C GLY A 40 -1.37 4.11 3.11
N GLY A 41 -0.87 4.80 4.15
CA GLY A 41 -0.29 6.14 4.04
C GLY A 41 1.13 6.27 4.57
N THR A 42 1.63 5.30 5.35
CA THR A 42 2.97 5.32 5.94
C THR A 42 3.71 4.02 5.67
N PHE A 43 5.04 4.13 5.63
CA PHE A 43 5.96 3.01 5.65
C PHE A 43 6.73 3.02 6.96
N ASP A 44 6.72 1.90 7.68
CA ASP A 44 7.43 1.71 8.93
C ASP A 44 8.27 0.42 8.87
N VAL A 45 9.51 0.52 9.35
CA VAL A 45 10.39 -0.63 9.50
C VAL A 45 10.95 -0.66 10.91
N SER A 46 10.86 -1.82 11.56
CA SER A 46 11.37 -2.02 12.92
C SER A 46 12.23 -3.26 12.99
N ILE A 47 13.36 -3.16 13.64
CA ILE A 47 14.24 -4.29 13.95
C ILE A 47 13.97 -4.71 15.39
N LEU A 48 13.58 -5.97 15.58
CA LEU A 48 13.25 -6.53 16.87
C LEU A 48 14.21 -7.69 17.18
N GLU A 49 14.63 -7.77 18.45
CA GLU A 49 15.29 -8.95 19.00
C GLU A 49 14.27 -9.77 19.79
N ILE A 50 14.27 -11.08 19.55
CA ILE A 50 13.43 -12.05 20.28
C ILE A 50 14.34 -12.90 21.16
N GLY A 51 14.09 -12.85 22.47
CA GLY A 51 14.81 -13.65 23.45
C GLY A 51 13.87 -14.12 24.53
N ASP A 52 13.82 -15.44 24.77
CA ASP A 52 13.03 -16.08 25.84
C ASP A 52 11.55 -15.64 25.88
N GLY A 53 10.95 -15.44 24.68
CA GLY A 53 9.57 -14.99 24.53
C GLY A 53 9.37 -13.47 24.75
N VAL A 54 10.45 -12.72 24.93
CA VAL A 54 10.44 -11.26 25.05
C VAL A 54 10.82 -10.62 23.72
N PHE A 55 10.08 -9.58 23.33
CA PHE A 55 10.35 -8.79 22.13
C PHE A 55 10.95 -7.44 22.55
N GLU A 56 12.15 -7.15 22.08
CA GLU A 56 12.81 -5.87 22.27
C GLU A 56 12.94 -5.16 20.92
N VAL A 57 12.43 -3.92 20.82
CA VAL A 57 12.60 -3.08 19.62
C VAL A 57 13.98 -2.44 19.68
N LYS A 58 14.88 -2.83 18.79
CA LYS A 58 16.26 -2.31 18.71
C LYS A 58 16.34 -1.00 17.97
N SER A 59 15.57 -0.87 16.89
CA SER A 59 15.52 0.36 16.07
C SER A 59 14.22 0.43 15.30
N THR A 60 13.83 1.66 14.94
CA THR A 60 12.71 1.96 14.02
C THR A 60 13.11 3.05 13.05
N ASN A 61 12.59 2.98 11.83
CA ASN A 61 12.70 4.03 10.82
C ASN A 61 11.50 3.93 9.87
N GLY A 62 11.35 4.86 8.93
CA GLY A 62 10.24 4.81 7.99
C GLY A 62 10.15 6.04 7.09
N ASP A 63 9.00 6.15 6.39
CA ASP A 63 8.63 7.29 5.57
C ASP A 63 7.14 7.57 5.79
N THR A 64 6.82 8.67 6.48
CA THR A 64 5.44 9.05 6.82
C THR A 64 4.61 9.55 5.64
N PHE A 65 5.21 9.65 4.46
CA PHE A 65 4.58 10.06 3.20
C PHE A 65 4.74 9.00 2.10
N LEU A 66 4.76 7.73 2.50
CA LEU A 66 4.84 6.60 1.57
C LEU A 66 3.92 5.49 2.04
N GLY A 67 2.95 5.13 1.21
CA GLY A 67 2.01 4.06 1.49
C GLY A 67 1.29 3.54 0.25
N GLY A 68 0.36 2.62 0.46
CA GLY A 68 -0.43 2.01 -0.61
C GLY A 68 -1.25 3.01 -1.44
N GLU A 69 -1.63 4.14 -0.85
CA GLU A 69 -2.33 5.22 -1.57
C GLU A 69 -1.45 5.85 -2.66
N ASP A 70 -0.13 5.93 -2.48
CA ASP A 70 0.79 6.41 -3.52
C ASP A 70 0.85 5.43 -4.69
N PHE A 71 0.76 4.13 -4.42
CA PHE A 71 0.67 3.09 -5.46
C PHE A 71 -0.64 3.22 -6.23
N ASP A 72 -1.77 3.41 -5.54
CA ASP A 72 -3.06 3.65 -6.16
C ASP A 72 -3.02 4.89 -7.06
N GLN A 73 -2.39 5.98 -6.60
CA GLN A 73 -2.27 7.21 -7.39
C GLN A 73 -1.51 6.99 -8.70
N ARG A 74 -0.46 6.15 -8.71
CA ARG A 74 0.26 5.78 -9.94
C ARG A 74 -0.63 5.03 -10.93
N ILE A 75 -1.50 4.16 -10.43
CA ILE A 75 -2.48 3.44 -11.27
C ILE A 75 -3.53 4.43 -11.80
N ILE A 76 -4.06 5.32 -10.95
CA ILE A 76 -5.03 6.34 -11.36
C ILE A 76 -4.47 7.21 -12.48
N ASP A 77 -3.25 7.70 -12.32
CA ASP A 77 -2.60 8.54 -13.33
C ASP A 77 -2.40 7.78 -14.64
N PHE A 78 -1.95 6.54 -14.57
CA PHE A 78 -1.82 5.68 -15.75
C PHE A 78 -3.17 5.49 -16.48
N LEU A 79 -4.24 5.12 -15.77
CA LEU A 79 -5.56 4.92 -16.34
C LEU A 79 -6.13 6.21 -16.96
N ALA A 80 -5.98 7.34 -16.26
CA ALA A 80 -6.45 8.63 -16.72
C ALA A 80 -5.68 9.13 -17.94
N ASP A 81 -4.38 8.91 -18.00
CA ASP A 81 -3.55 9.31 -19.15
C ASP A 81 -3.83 8.44 -20.38
N GLU A 82 -4.01 7.12 -20.22
CA GLU A 82 -4.42 6.24 -21.31
C GLU A 82 -5.81 6.67 -21.88
N PHE A 83 -6.77 6.91 -21.00
CA PHE A 83 -8.10 7.37 -21.41
C PHE A 83 -8.04 8.74 -22.12
N LYS A 84 -7.24 9.67 -21.59
CA LYS A 84 -7.06 11.00 -22.20
C LYS A 84 -6.41 10.93 -23.57
N ARG A 85 -5.49 10.00 -23.78
CA ARG A 85 -4.86 9.78 -25.09
C ARG A 85 -5.86 9.36 -26.15
N GLU A 86 -6.83 8.51 -25.79
CA GLU A 86 -7.84 8.00 -26.71
C GLU A 86 -9.04 8.94 -26.91
N ASN A 87 -9.51 9.57 -25.83
CA ASN A 87 -10.76 10.30 -25.80
C ASN A 87 -10.60 11.82 -25.66
N GLN A 88 -9.38 12.34 -25.47
CA GLN A 88 -9.08 13.76 -25.25
C GLN A 88 -9.75 14.35 -23.98
N ILE A 89 -10.18 13.51 -23.05
CA ILE A 89 -10.86 13.89 -21.80
C ILE A 89 -9.99 13.48 -20.62
N ASP A 90 -9.74 14.42 -19.69
CA ASP A 90 -9.03 14.14 -18.45
C ASP A 90 -10.03 13.82 -17.33
N LEU A 91 -10.15 12.53 -17.00
CA LEU A 91 -11.06 12.02 -15.97
C LEU A 91 -10.77 12.56 -14.56
N ARG A 92 -9.56 13.03 -14.29
CA ARG A 92 -9.16 13.60 -12.97
C ARG A 92 -9.88 14.92 -12.67
N LYS A 93 -10.45 15.59 -13.68
CA LYS A 93 -11.21 16.83 -13.52
C LYS A 93 -12.67 16.61 -13.11
N ASP A 94 -13.18 15.41 -13.25
CA ASP A 94 -14.52 14.99 -12.83
C ASP A 94 -14.41 14.24 -11.50
N LYS A 95 -15.02 14.79 -10.46
CA LYS A 95 -14.96 14.21 -9.10
C LYS A 95 -15.56 12.79 -9.02
N LEU A 96 -16.64 12.53 -9.76
CA LEU A 96 -17.31 11.24 -9.76
C LEU A 96 -16.46 10.20 -10.53
N ALA A 97 -15.91 10.57 -11.69
CA ALA A 97 -15.01 9.72 -12.44
C ALA A 97 -13.73 9.42 -11.63
N LEU A 98 -13.16 10.42 -10.95
CA LEU A 98 -11.99 10.26 -10.12
C LEU A 98 -12.25 9.29 -8.95
N GLN A 99 -13.41 9.36 -8.30
CA GLN A 99 -13.77 8.43 -7.23
C GLN A 99 -13.84 6.99 -7.74
N ARG A 100 -14.46 6.78 -8.89
CA ARG A 100 -14.53 5.45 -9.53
C ARG A 100 -13.14 4.94 -9.95
N LEU A 101 -12.26 5.83 -10.42
CA LEU A 101 -10.86 5.48 -10.72
C LEU A 101 -10.11 5.05 -9.46
N LYS A 102 -10.29 5.73 -8.32
CA LYS A 102 -9.66 5.36 -7.04
C LYS A 102 -10.05 3.95 -6.60
N GLU A 103 -11.34 3.67 -6.58
CA GLU A 103 -11.86 2.34 -6.20
C GLU A 103 -11.34 1.24 -7.15
N ALA A 104 -11.32 1.52 -8.44
CA ALA A 104 -10.82 0.58 -9.44
C ALA A 104 -9.31 0.36 -9.35
N ALA A 105 -8.53 1.41 -9.05
CA ALA A 105 -7.08 1.33 -8.89
C ALA A 105 -6.70 0.49 -7.67
N GLU A 106 -7.33 0.73 -6.52
CA GLU A 106 -7.13 -0.06 -5.30
C GLU A 106 -7.47 -1.54 -5.54
N LYS A 107 -8.63 -1.81 -6.14
CA LYS A 107 -9.04 -3.16 -6.50
C LYS A 107 -8.02 -3.84 -7.42
N ALA A 108 -7.57 -3.17 -8.47
CA ALA A 108 -6.59 -3.70 -9.41
C ALA A 108 -5.24 -3.99 -8.71
N LYS A 109 -4.77 -3.11 -7.82
CA LYS A 109 -3.58 -3.33 -6.99
C LYS A 109 -3.70 -4.61 -6.17
N ILE A 110 -4.83 -4.81 -5.50
CA ILE A 110 -5.11 -6.00 -4.67
C ILE A 110 -5.12 -7.25 -5.54
N GLU A 111 -5.83 -7.25 -6.67
CA GLU A 111 -5.92 -8.40 -7.57
C GLU A 111 -4.54 -8.78 -8.14
N LEU A 112 -3.69 -7.81 -8.48
CA LEU A 112 -2.34 -8.04 -8.99
C LEU A 112 -1.38 -8.62 -7.96
N SER A 113 -1.75 -8.68 -6.68
CA SER A 113 -0.99 -9.43 -5.67
C SER A 113 -1.05 -10.95 -5.89
N SER A 114 -2.14 -11.45 -6.49
CA SER A 114 -2.37 -12.88 -6.73
C SER A 114 -2.39 -13.26 -8.20
N THR A 115 -2.66 -12.32 -9.12
CA THR A 115 -2.74 -12.55 -10.56
C THR A 115 -1.62 -11.82 -11.31
N THR A 116 -1.31 -12.26 -12.51
CA THR A 116 -0.31 -11.60 -13.38
C THR A 116 -0.92 -10.47 -14.21
N GLN A 117 -2.25 -10.43 -14.34
CA GLN A 117 -2.98 -9.44 -15.12
C GLN A 117 -4.39 -9.27 -14.56
N THR A 118 -4.92 -8.06 -14.63
CA THR A 118 -6.32 -7.73 -14.35
C THR A 118 -6.88 -6.79 -15.41
N GLU A 119 -8.19 -6.66 -15.48
CA GLU A 119 -8.88 -5.73 -16.37
C GLU A 119 -9.65 -4.70 -15.54
N VAL A 120 -9.36 -3.43 -15.76
CA VAL A 120 -10.12 -2.32 -15.20
C VAL A 120 -11.21 -1.97 -16.19
N ASN A 121 -12.47 -2.20 -15.80
CA ASN A 121 -13.64 -1.93 -16.64
C ASN A 121 -14.59 -0.97 -15.90
N LEU A 122 -14.69 0.27 -16.40
CA LEU A 122 -15.54 1.33 -15.86
C LEU A 122 -16.50 1.82 -16.96
N PRO A 123 -17.65 1.15 -17.14
CA PRO A 123 -18.64 1.57 -18.12
C PRO A 123 -19.25 2.91 -17.71
N PHE A 124 -19.60 3.74 -18.71
CA PHE A 124 -20.19 5.05 -18.51
C PHE A 124 -19.40 5.94 -17.55
N ILE A 125 -18.05 5.96 -17.71
CA ILE A 125 -17.17 6.74 -16.84
C ILE A 125 -17.35 8.24 -17.02
N THR A 126 -17.66 8.66 -18.24
CA THR A 126 -17.97 10.05 -18.62
C THR A 126 -18.78 10.08 -19.93
N ALA A 127 -19.14 11.29 -20.38
CA ALA A 127 -19.80 11.50 -21.66
C ALA A 127 -19.31 12.80 -22.30
N ASP A 128 -19.36 12.86 -23.62
CA ASP A 128 -19.15 14.07 -24.43
C ASP A 128 -20.26 14.24 -25.49
N ALA A 129 -20.09 15.16 -26.44
CA ALA A 129 -21.05 15.41 -27.50
C ALA A 129 -21.31 14.20 -28.40
N SER A 130 -20.40 13.22 -28.44
CA SER A 130 -20.54 11.95 -29.18
C SER A 130 -21.25 10.84 -28.39
N GLY A 131 -21.57 11.09 -27.12
CA GLY A 131 -22.27 10.15 -26.25
C GLY A 131 -21.44 9.64 -25.09
N PRO A 132 -21.90 8.55 -24.44
CA PRO A 132 -21.21 7.97 -23.29
C PRO A 132 -19.88 7.35 -23.67
N LYS A 133 -18.90 7.44 -22.74
CA LYS A 133 -17.57 6.88 -22.86
C LYS A 133 -17.34 5.84 -21.77
N HIS A 134 -16.58 4.82 -22.13
CA HIS A 134 -16.25 3.70 -21.25
C HIS A 134 -14.72 3.57 -21.15
N LEU A 135 -14.22 3.18 -19.97
CA LEU A 135 -12.83 2.83 -19.78
C LEU A 135 -12.70 1.32 -19.63
N THR A 136 -11.89 0.70 -20.49
CA THR A 136 -11.54 -0.72 -20.39
C THR A 136 -10.06 -0.84 -20.68
N ILE A 137 -9.26 -1.10 -19.64
CA ILE A 137 -7.80 -1.17 -19.73
C ILE A 137 -7.32 -2.44 -19.04
N LYS A 138 -6.46 -3.20 -19.70
CA LYS A 138 -5.74 -4.32 -19.10
C LYS A 138 -4.47 -3.80 -18.41
N LEU A 139 -4.31 -4.17 -17.15
CA LEU A 139 -3.14 -3.84 -16.35
C LEU A 139 -2.43 -5.13 -15.95
N SER A 140 -1.15 -5.25 -16.31
CA SER A 140 -0.30 -6.36 -15.89
C SER A 140 0.45 -6.03 -14.59
N ARG A 141 0.82 -7.07 -13.84
CA ARG A 141 1.71 -6.92 -12.68
C ARG A 141 3.04 -6.25 -13.08
N ALA A 142 3.64 -6.65 -14.18
CA ALA A 142 4.88 -6.04 -14.67
C ALA A 142 4.73 -4.53 -14.95
N LYS A 143 3.55 -4.11 -15.47
CA LYS A 143 3.26 -2.69 -15.66
C LYS A 143 3.13 -1.97 -14.31
N LEU A 144 2.39 -2.55 -13.35
CA LEU A 144 2.29 -2.00 -12.00
C LEU A 144 3.67 -1.85 -11.37
N GLU A 145 4.50 -2.89 -11.40
CA GLU A 145 5.86 -2.86 -10.87
C GLU A 145 6.69 -1.72 -11.48
N SER A 146 6.57 -1.49 -12.79
CA SER A 146 7.26 -0.39 -13.46
C SER A 146 6.75 1.00 -13.03
N LEU A 147 5.45 1.13 -12.71
CA LEU A 147 4.84 2.39 -12.27
C LEU A 147 5.25 2.77 -10.85
N VAL A 148 5.58 1.80 -10.00
CA VAL A 148 5.84 2.00 -8.57
C VAL A 148 7.29 1.71 -8.14
N ASP A 149 8.17 1.38 -9.06
CA ASP A 149 9.57 1.01 -8.79
C ASP A 149 10.33 2.05 -7.95
N ASP A 150 10.13 3.33 -8.24
CA ASP A 150 10.72 4.43 -7.47
C ASP A 150 10.15 4.50 -6.03
N LEU A 151 8.86 4.20 -5.85
CA LEU A 151 8.23 4.15 -4.52
C LEU A 151 8.79 3.00 -3.69
N VAL A 152 8.96 1.83 -4.28
CA VAL A 152 9.59 0.68 -3.62
C VAL A 152 11.05 1.01 -3.24
N LYS A 153 11.80 1.65 -4.12
CA LYS A 153 13.19 2.06 -3.85
C LYS A 153 13.31 3.06 -2.70
N ARG A 154 12.30 3.90 -2.46
CA ARG A 154 12.27 4.80 -1.31
C ARG A 154 12.32 4.07 0.04
N THR A 155 11.85 2.85 0.13
CA THR A 155 11.88 2.05 1.37
C THR A 155 13.28 1.58 1.75
N ILE A 156 14.21 1.52 0.79
CA ILE A 156 15.56 0.98 0.98
C ILE A 156 16.38 1.82 1.95
N THR A 157 16.28 3.15 1.86
CA THR A 157 17.05 4.06 2.72
C THR A 157 16.65 3.94 4.19
N PRO A 158 15.36 4.03 4.56
CA PRO A 158 14.92 3.78 5.94
C PRO A 158 15.29 2.39 6.45
N LEU A 159 15.14 1.36 5.60
CA LEU A 159 15.51 -0.01 5.97
C LEU A 159 17.00 -0.14 6.34
N LYS A 160 17.88 0.41 5.49
CA LYS A 160 19.33 0.41 5.76
C LYS A 160 19.69 1.19 7.02
N ALA A 161 19.00 2.32 7.26
CA ALA A 161 19.20 3.10 8.49
C ALA A 161 18.79 2.28 9.72
N ALA A 162 17.59 1.67 9.71
CA ALA A 162 17.14 0.83 10.81
C ALA A 162 18.10 -0.35 11.09
N LEU A 163 18.58 -1.03 10.05
CA LEU A 163 19.56 -2.12 10.21
C LEU A 163 20.88 -1.63 10.82
N LYS A 164 21.35 -0.46 10.40
CA LYS A 164 22.59 0.13 10.94
C LYS A 164 22.44 0.52 12.41
N ASP A 165 21.29 1.10 12.78
CA ASP A 165 21.02 1.59 14.13
C ASP A 165 20.76 0.45 15.12
N ALA A 166 20.37 -0.72 14.62
CA ALA A 166 20.17 -1.93 15.43
C ALA A 166 21.49 -2.65 15.81
N GLY A 167 22.57 -2.42 15.08
CA GLY A 167 23.92 -3.00 15.31
C GLY A 167 24.24 -4.08 14.30
#